data_eec889564c35070e1044e96a521c99b7
#
_entry.id   eec889564c35070e1044e96a521c99b7
#
_cell.length_a   1.000
_cell.length_b   1.000
_cell.length_c   1.000
_cell.angle_alpha   90.00
_cell.angle_beta   90.00
_cell.angle_gamma   90.00
#
_symmetry.space_group_name_H-M   'P 1'
#
loop_
_entity.id
_entity.type
_entity.pdbx_description
1 polymer ?
#
loop_
_entity_poly.entity_id
_entity_poly.type
_entity_poly.pdbx_seq_one_letter_code
_entity_poly.pdbx_strand_id
1 'polypeptide(L)'
;TFGTAGTGGFGVRNTSIGGYSAYIQWVVAIFMILFGVNFNAYYFLLMKRFKQAFDMEEVKGYFLIIAAASALIFINIYNKTMTAADTIRHVVFQVGSLMTSTGYSTVDFDLWPSASKVVLIIIMFIGACAGSTGGGIKVSRVIMMLKSVKRELNAYLHPKSVRMIKMEGKALDQGAISSVAVYFITFTLIFAVSFLLVALEGRDLTTNFTAVLTTMNNMGPGLADVGPSKNFGGLSILSKYVLMFDMLAGRLELFPMLVLFHPVLWKETWEGGKRRRRLKRKKSLEN
;
A
#
# COMPACT_ATOMS: atom_id res chain seq x y z
N THR A 1 -16.08 8.72 8.61
CA THR A 1 -14.90 9.54 8.96
C THR A 1 -13.75 8.66 9.44
N PHE A 2 -13.90 7.85 10.48
CA PHE A 2 -12.79 7.01 11.01
C PHE A 2 -12.24 6.03 9.97
N GLY A 3 -13.11 5.33 9.21
CA GLY A 3 -12.69 4.41 8.15
C GLY A 3 -11.99 5.10 6.97
N THR A 4 -12.25 6.39 6.73
CA THR A 4 -11.56 7.18 5.70
C THR A 4 -10.19 7.66 6.21
N ALA A 5 -10.14 8.22 7.43
CA ALA A 5 -8.91 8.76 8.01
C ALA A 5 -7.88 7.66 8.35
N GLY A 6 -8.35 6.53 8.86
CA GLY A 6 -7.50 5.36 9.18
C GLY A 6 -7.26 4.42 8.01
N THR A 7 -7.76 4.77 6.79
CA THR A 7 -7.69 3.91 5.59
C THR A 7 -8.17 2.47 5.87
N GLY A 8 -9.32 2.35 6.56
CA GLY A 8 -9.85 1.05 7.01
C GLY A 8 -10.93 0.47 6.11
N GLY A 9 -11.64 1.29 5.32
CA GLY A 9 -12.66 0.86 4.36
C GLY A 9 -13.90 0.17 4.96
N PHE A 10 -14.06 0.19 6.26
CA PHE A 10 -15.20 -0.45 6.92
C PHE A 10 -16.45 0.43 6.87
N GLY A 11 -17.51 -0.08 6.29
CA GLY A 11 -18.82 0.54 6.20
C GLY A 11 -19.91 -0.28 6.86
N VAL A 12 -21.05 0.35 7.13
CA VAL A 12 -22.25 -0.30 7.73
C VAL A 12 -23.19 -0.89 6.68
N ARG A 13 -22.94 -0.63 5.39
CA ARG A 13 -23.76 -1.10 4.27
C ARG A 13 -22.99 -2.08 3.41
N ASN A 14 -23.65 -3.13 2.93
CA ASN A 14 -23.05 -4.10 2.01
C ASN A 14 -22.65 -3.47 0.66
N THR A 15 -23.32 -2.38 0.25
CA THR A 15 -23.00 -1.61 -0.95
C THR A 15 -21.83 -0.64 -0.72
N SER A 16 -21.14 -0.72 0.41
CA SER A 16 -20.08 0.21 0.80
C SER A 16 -20.55 1.68 0.70
N ILE A 17 -19.87 2.53 -0.07
CA ILE A 17 -20.23 3.95 -0.28
C ILE A 17 -21.17 4.14 -1.50
N GLY A 18 -21.39 3.11 -2.31
CA GLY A 18 -22.24 3.19 -3.51
C GLY A 18 -23.69 3.61 -3.23
N GLY A 19 -24.24 3.26 -2.06
CA GLY A 19 -25.61 3.62 -1.66
C GLY A 19 -25.79 5.03 -1.09
N TYR A 20 -24.74 5.87 -1.08
CA TYR A 20 -24.80 7.26 -0.62
C TYR A 20 -24.87 8.25 -1.80
N SER A 21 -25.25 9.50 -1.50
CA SER A 21 -25.37 10.56 -2.52
C SER A 21 -24.02 10.85 -3.19
N ALA A 22 -24.08 11.39 -4.42
CA ALA A 22 -22.89 11.79 -5.18
C ALA A 22 -21.98 12.76 -4.39
N TYR A 23 -22.59 13.67 -3.62
CA TYR A 23 -21.86 14.60 -2.75
C TYR A 23 -21.02 13.85 -1.70
N ILE A 24 -21.61 12.89 -0.99
CA ILE A 24 -20.90 12.09 0.01
C ILE A 24 -19.77 11.29 -0.64
N GLN A 25 -20.00 10.71 -1.80
CA GLN A 25 -18.97 9.98 -2.55
C GLN A 25 -17.78 10.88 -2.89
N TRP A 26 -18.00 12.10 -3.34
CA TRP A 26 -16.93 13.06 -3.61
C TRP A 26 -16.17 13.47 -2.35
N VAL A 27 -16.89 13.77 -1.27
CA VAL A 27 -16.25 14.11 0.01
C VAL A 27 -15.34 12.97 0.47
N VAL A 28 -15.85 11.74 0.46
CA VAL A 28 -15.04 10.56 0.86
C VAL A 28 -13.84 10.38 -0.07
N ALA A 29 -14.01 10.49 -1.39
CA ALA A 29 -12.92 10.35 -2.36
C ALA A 29 -11.80 11.37 -2.13
N ILE A 30 -12.16 12.64 -1.96
CA ILE A 30 -11.19 13.73 -1.70
C ILE A 30 -10.43 13.46 -0.41
N PHE A 31 -11.14 13.14 0.68
CA PHE A 31 -10.48 12.87 1.96
C PHE A 31 -9.63 11.60 1.94
N MET A 32 -10.03 10.52 1.24
CA MET A 32 -9.17 9.35 1.04
C MET A 32 -7.84 9.76 0.39
N ILE A 33 -7.91 10.50 -0.73
CA ILE A 33 -6.72 10.97 -1.44
C ILE A 33 -5.86 11.86 -0.53
N LEU A 34 -6.45 12.76 0.24
CA LEU A 34 -5.71 13.62 1.17
C LEU A 34 -5.03 12.80 2.28
N PHE A 35 -5.68 11.84 2.90
CA PHE A 35 -5.06 10.99 3.93
C PHE A 35 -3.96 10.05 3.37
N GLY A 36 -3.92 9.83 2.06
CA GLY A 36 -2.83 9.12 1.39
C GLY A 36 -1.57 9.98 1.16
N VAL A 37 -1.62 11.28 1.39
CA VAL A 37 -0.46 12.19 1.26
C VAL A 37 0.45 12.06 2.48
N ASN A 38 1.75 12.26 2.29
CA ASN A 38 2.74 12.31 3.36
C ASN A 38 2.41 13.44 4.36
N PHE A 39 2.28 13.11 5.64
CA PHE A 39 1.90 14.08 6.68
C PHE A 39 2.93 15.19 6.91
N ASN A 40 4.19 14.98 6.52
CA ASN A 40 5.17 16.06 6.53
C ASN A 40 4.80 17.21 5.57
N ALA A 41 4.08 16.92 4.46
CA ALA A 41 3.58 17.98 3.58
C ALA A 41 2.58 18.89 4.31
N TYR A 42 1.68 18.32 5.13
CA TYR A 42 0.75 19.10 5.95
C TYR A 42 1.47 19.91 7.03
N TYR A 43 2.50 19.35 7.65
CA TYR A 43 3.33 20.10 8.59
C TYR A 43 3.98 21.32 7.92
N PHE A 44 4.54 21.18 6.71
CA PHE A 44 5.09 22.32 5.96
C PHE A 44 4.01 23.35 5.58
N LEU A 45 2.78 22.91 5.23
CA LEU A 45 1.67 23.81 4.96
C LEU A 45 1.28 24.63 6.21
N LEU A 46 1.19 23.99 7.38
CA LEU A 46 0.91 24.66 8.65
C LEU A 46 2.00 25.67 9.03
N MET A 47 3.26 25.36 8.73
CA MET A 47 4.41 26.26 8.93
C MET A 47 4.54 27.33 7.83
N LYS A 48 3.55 27.46 6.93
CA LYS A 48 3.54 28.40 5.79
C LYS A 48 4.71 28.22 4.82
N ARG A 49 5.34 27.04 4.78
CA ARG A 49 6.42 26.69 3.87
C ARG A 49 5.87 26.00 2.61
N PHE A 50 4.98 26.70 1.89
CA PHE A 50 4.24 26.14 0.75
C PHE A 50 5.17 25.55 -0.31
N LYS A 51 6.26 26.23 -0.65
CA LYS A 51 7.22 25.75 -1.65
C LYS A 51 7.78 24.37 -1.27
N GLN A 52 8.15 24.17 -0.01
CA GLN A 52 8.69 22.88 0.46
C GLN A 52 7.64 21.77 0.43
N ALA A 53 6.37 22.07 0.78
CA ALA A 53 5.30 21.09 0.73
C ALA A 53 5.02 20.61 -0.70
N PHE A 54 4.95 21.54 -1.66
CA PHE A 54 4.65 21.20 -3.07
C PHE A 54 5.88 20.71 -3.84
N ASP A 55 7.10 20.96 -3.38
CA ASP A 55 8.32 20.47 -4.03
C ASP A 55 8.70 19.03 -3.65
N MET A 56 8.00 18.42 -2.69
CA MET A 56 8.20 17.01 -2.34
C MET A 56 7.97 16.10 -3.55
N GLU A 57 9.01 15.41 -3.99
CA GLU A 57 8.96 14.54 -5.17
C GLU A 57 7.94 13.39 -4.99
N GLU A 58 7.81 12.87 -3.78
CA GLU A 58 6.85 11.83 -3.45
C GLU A 58 5.41 12.32 -3.64
N VAL A 59 5.08 13.52 -3.16
CA VAL A 59 3.74 14.11 -3.28
C VAL A 59 3.39 14.37 -4.74
N LYS A 60 4.34 14.91 -5.52
CA LYS A 60 4.17 15.10 -6.98
C LYS A 60 3.94 13.77 -7.69
N GLY A 61 4.75 12.74 -7.37
CA GLY A 61 4.61 11.41 -7.93
C GLY A 61 3.25 10.77 -7.59
N TYR A 62 2.80 10.91 -6.36
CA TYR A 62 1.52 10.40 -5.89
C TYR A 62 0.34 10.99 -6.68
N PHE A 63 0.25 12.32 -6.79
CA PHE A 63 -0.82 12.96 -7.55
C PHE A 63 -0.72 12.67 -9.04
N LEU A 64 0.49 12.57 -9.59
CA LEU A 64 0.69 12.21 -11.00
C LEU A 64 0.17 10.80 -11.29
N ILE A 65 0.45 9.82 -10.41
CA ILE A 65 -0.03 8.44 -10.56
C ILE A 65 -1.56 8.40 -10.49
N ILE A 66 -2.17 9.08 -9.53
CA ILE A 66 -3.64 9.15 -9.41
C ILE A 66 -4.25 9.77 -10.67
N ALA A 67 -3.71 10.89 -11.14
CA ALA A 67 -4.22 11.56 -12.32
C ALA A 67 -4.07 10.70 -13.58
N ALA A 68 -2.89 10.08 -13.79
CA ALA A 68 -2.63 9.20 -14.92
C ALA A 68 -3.53 7.95 -14.90
N ALA A 69 -3.65 7.28 -13.76
CA ALA A 69 -4.51 6.11 -13.61
C ALA A 69 -5.99 6.48 -13.85
N SER A 70 -6.44 7.58 -13.27
CA SER A 70 -7.81 8.07 -13.47
C SER A 70 -8.09 8.42 -14.94
N ALA A 71 -7.17 9.08 -15.62
CA ALA A 71 -7.31 9.41 -17.03
C ALA A 71 -7.35 8.16 -17.92
N LEU A 72 -6.44 7.20 -17.70
CA LEU A 72 -6.41 5.94 -18.47
C LEU A 72 -7.70 5.13 -18.28
N ILE A 73 -8.18 4.99 -17.05
CA ILE A 73 -9.42 4.27 -16.77
C ILE A 73 -10.62 5.03 -17.35
N PHE A 74 -10.67 6.36 -17.18
CA PHE A 74 -11.78 7.17 -17.75
C PHE A 74 -11.89 7.00 -19.25
N ILE A 75 -10.81 7.11 -20.01
CA ILE A 75 -10.79 6.93 -21.46
C ILE A 75 -11.29 5.53 -21.85
N ASN A 76 -10.94 4.51 -21.05
CA ASN A 76 -11.29 3.12 -21.35
C ASN A 76 -12.77 2.78 -21.09
N ILE A 77 -13.42 3.43 -20.11
CA ILE A 77 -14.82 3.16 -19.73
C ILE A 77 -15.81 4.25 -20.15
N TYR A 78 -15.33 5.40 -20.59
CA TYR A 78 -16.19 6.46 -21.09
C TYR A 78 -17.06 5.96 -22.25
N ASN A 79 -18.31 6.39 -22.30
CA ASN A 79 -19.32 5.99 -23.29
C ASN A 79 -19.87 4.54 -23.20
N LYS A 80 -19.48 3.74 -22.19
CA LYS A 80 -19.96 2.36 -22.12
C LYS A 80 -21.25 2.18 -21.31
N THR A 81 -21.48 2.98 -20.26
CA THR A 81 -22.62 2.74 -19.35
C THR A 81 -23.12 3.96 -18.56
N MET A 82 -22.38 5.09 -18.47
CA MET A 82 -22.68 6.19 -17.53
C MET A 82 -22.45 7.56 -18.16
N THR A 83 -22.99 8.61 -17.50
CA THR A 83 -22.67 9.99 -17.87
C THR A 83 -21.19 10.29 -17.58
N ALA A 84 -20.59 11.27 -18.27
CA ALA A 84 -19.20 11.66 -18.05
C ALA A 84 -18.93 12.04 -16.57
N ALA A 85 -19.85 12.77 -15.95
CA ALA A 85 -19.73 13.19 -14.55
C ALA A 85 -19.73 12.01 -13.57
N ASP A 86 -20.61 11.03 -13.78
CA ASP A 86 -20.68 9.83 -12.98
C ASP A 86 -19.45 8.97 -13.19
N THR A 87 -19.01 8.82 -14.43
CA THR A 87 -17.79 8.07 -14.77
C THR A 87 -16.57 8.64 -14.05
N ILE A 88 -16.34 9.98 -14.11
CA ILE A 88 -15.22 10.62 -13.39
C ILE A 88 -15.33 10.37 -11.89
N ARG A 89 -16.52 10.53 -11.30
CA ARG A 89 -16.71 10.30 -9.87
C ARG A 89 -16.33 8.90 -9.46
N HIS A 90 -16.83 7.88 -10.15
CA HIS A 90 -16.53 6.49 -9.83
C HIS A 90 -15.06 6.13 -10.06
N VAL A 91 -14.45 6.63 -11.14
CA VAL A 91 -13.03 6.41 -11.43
C VAL A 91 -12.14 7.01 -10.35
N VAL A 92 -12.32 8.31 -10.06
CA VAL A 92 -11.51 8.99 -9.02
C VAL A 92 -11.71 8.36 -7.65
N PHE A 93 -12.94 7.93 -7.33
CA PHE A 93 -13.25 7.24 -6.11
C PHE A 93 -12.49 5.91 -6.01
N GLN A 94 -12.56 5.05 -7.04
CA GLN A 94 -11.92 3.73 -7.02
C GLN A 94 -10.40 3.84 -7.05
N VAL A 95 -9.84 4.73 -7.88
CA VAL A 95 -8.40 4.99 -7.90
C VAL A 95 -7.92 5.50 -6.53
N GLY A 96 -8.63 6.46 -5.95
CA GLY A 96 -8.34 6.99 -4.61
C GLY A 96 -8.41 5.90 -3.54
N SER A 97 -9.48 5.10 -3.54
CA SER A 97 -9.70 4.02 -2.58
C SER A 97 -8.60 2.95 -2.61
N LEU A 98 -8.23 2.49 -3.80
CA LEU A 98 -7.23 1.44 -3.97
C LEU A 98 -5.80 1.96 -3.77
N MET A 99 -5.48 3.15 -4.29
CA MET A 99 -4.16 3.77 -4.11
C MET A 99 -3.84 4.07 -2.65
N THR A 100 -4.84 4.48 -1.86
CA THR A 100 -4.68 4.79 -0.43
C THR A 100 -4.87 3.59 0.48
N SER A 101 -5.12 2.41 -0.10
CA SER A 101 -5.48 1.19 0.64
C SER A 101 -6.67 1.36 1.60
N THR A 102 -7.64 2.22 1.25
CA THR A 102 -8.85 2.41 2.06
C THR A 102 -9.85 1.27 1.85
N GLY A 103 -10.07 0.83 0.59
CA GLY A 103 -10.93 -0.31 0.27
C GLY A 103 -12.43 -0.02 0.18
N TYR A 104 -12.87 1.23 0.22
CA TYR A 104 -14.27 1.57 -0.11
C TYR A 104 -14.55 1.39 -1.60
N SER A 105 -15.80 1.05 -1.92
CA SER A 105 -16.28 0.95 -3.31
C SER A 105 -17.56 1.73 -3.52
N THR A 106 -17.74 2.26 -4.73
CA THR A 106 -18.99 2.88 -5.19
C THR A 106 -19.65 2.09 -6.30
N VAL A 107 -18.90 1.29 -7.02
CA VAL A 107 -19.33 0.41 -8.11
C VAL A 107 -18.51 -0.87 -8.08
N ASP A 108 -19.03 -1.90 -8.72
CA ASP A 108 -18.28 -3.13 -8.94
C ASP A 108 -17.30 -2.95 -10.10
N PHE A 109 -16.04 -2.69 -9.76
CA PHE A 109 -14.98 -2.50 -10.76
C PHE A 109 -14.50 -3.84 -11.37
N ASP A 110 -14.96 -4.98 -10.85
CA ASP A 110 -14.68 -6.27 -11.48
C ASP A 110 -15.40 -6.41 -12.84
N LEU A 111 -16.46 -5.64 -13.04
CA LEU A 111 -17.17 -5.53 -14.33
C LEU A 111 -16.47 -4.60 -15.34
N TRP A 112 -15.41 -3.91 -14.94
CA TRP A 112 -14.70 -3.00 -15.84
C TRP A 112 -13.87 -3.77 -16.88
N PRO A 113 -13.53 -3.13 -18.02
CA PRO A 113 -12.67 -3.75 -19.03
C PRO A 113 -11.32 -4.16 -18.45
N SER A 114 -10.72 -5.21 -19.03
CA SER A 114 -9.45 -5.78 -18.55
C SER A 114 -8.33 -4.75 -18.43
N ALA A 115 -8.21 -3.79 -19.37
CA ALA A 115 -7.20 -2.74 -19.28
C ALA A 115 -7.38 -1.88 -18.02
N SER A 116 -8.61 -1.49 -17.66
CA SER A 116 -8.88 -0.76 -16.43
C SER A 116 -8.54 -1.58 -15.19
N LYS A 117 -8.86 -2.88 -15.16
CA LYS A 117 -8.48 -3.78 -14.06
C LYS A 117 -6.96 -3.88 -13.90
N VAL A 118 -6.20 -3.96 -15.00
CA VAL A 118 -4.74 -3.97 -14.95
C VAL A 118 -4.18 -2.68 -14.36
N VAL A 119 -4.73 -1.52 -14.74
CA VAL A 119 -4.34 -0.23 -14.12
C VAL A 119 -4.61 -0.24 -12.62
N LEU A 120 -5.78 -0.75 -12.18
CA LEU A 120 -6.10 -0.89 -10.77
C LEU A 120 -5.10 -1.80 -10.04
N ILE A 121 -4.75 -2.96 -10.62
CA ILE A 121 -3.74 -3.87 -10.05
C ILE A 121 -2.39 -3.15 -9.89
N ILE A 122 -1.95 -2.37 -10.88
CA ILE A 122 -0.68 -1.65 -10.80
C ILE A 122 -0.69 -0.64 -9.64
N ILE A 123 -1.76 0.14 -9.47
CA ILE A 123 -1.84 1.10 -8.36
C ILE A 123 -1.97 0.41 -7.00
N MET A 124 -2.58 -0.79 -6.94
CA MET A 124 -2.62 -1.61 -5.74
C MET A 124 -1.22 -1.99 -5.25
N PHE A 125 -0.27 -2.29 -6.14
CA PHE A 125 1.12 -2.53 -5.76
C PHE A 125 1.80 -1.27 -5.23
N ILE A 126 1.57 -0.11 -5.87
CA ILE A 126 2.27 1.12 -5.54
C ILE A 126 1.92 1.62 -4.14
N GLY A 127 0.61 1.72 -3.83
CA GLY A 127 0.12 2.21 -2.55
C GLY A 127 0.26 3.73 -2.38
N ALA A 128 0.12 4.20 -1.13
CA ALA A 128 0.13 5.63 -0.76
C ALA A 128 1.55 6.18 -0.49
N CYS A 129 1.65 7.44 -0.05
CA CYS A 129 2.92 8.04 0.37
C CYS A 129 3.46 7.43 1.67
N ALA A 130 4.78 7.43 1.84
CA ALA A 130 5.41 7.15 3.13
C ALA A 130 5.00 8.21 4.17
N GLY A 131 4.78 7.78 5.41
CA GLY A 131 4.29 8.70 6.46
C GLY A 131 2.85 9.15 6.25
N SER A 132 2.03 8.39 5.50
CA SER A 132 0.57 8.47 5.43
C SER A 132 -0.06 7.31 6.19
N THR A 133 -1.39 7.30 6.30
CA THR A 133 -2.13 6.17 6.90
C THR A 133 -2.28 4.97 5.96
N GLY A 134 -2.02 5.13 4.66
CA GLY A 134 -2.18 4.08 3.66
C GLY A 134 -1.18 2.92 3.78
N GLY A 135 -1.56 1.75 3.29
CA GLY A 135 -0.70 0.57 3.13
C GLY A 135 0.12 0.56 1.83
N GLY A 136 0.54 -0.62 1.40
CA GLY A 136 1.28 -0.84 0.15
C GLY A 136 2.78 -0.56 0.23
N ILE A 137 3.45 -0.70 -0.92
CA ILE A 137 4.92 -0.56 -1.06
C ILE A 137 5.41 0.85 -0.76
N LYS A 138 4.61 1.87 -0.99
CA LYS A 138 4.84 3.31 -0.88
C LYS A 138 5.46 3.94 -2.12
N VAL A 139 4.89 5.08 -2.50
CA VAL A 139 5.34 5.86 -3.68
C VAL A 139 6.82 6.21 -3.60
N SER A 140 7.35 6.58 -2.44
CA SER A 140 8.78 6.89 -2.26
C SER A 140 9.69 5.74 -2.65
N ARG A 141 9.36 4.51 -2.24
CA ARG A 141 10.16 3.32 -2.60
C ARG A 141 10.13 3.07 -4.10
N VAL A 142 8.97 3.23 -4.75
CA VAL A 142 8.83 3.10 -6.21
C VAL A 142 9.67 4.16 -6.94
N ILE A 143 9.64 5.42 -6.51
CA ILE A 143 10.46 6.49 -7.07
C ILE A 143 11.97 6.17 -6.91
N MET A 144 12.39 5.70 -5.72
CA MET A 144 13.78 5.29 -5.48
C MET A 144 14.22 4.16 -6.40
N MET A 145 13.36 3.16 -6.61
CA MET A 145 13.63 2.05 -7.54
C MET A 145 13.78 2.56 -8.98
N LEU A 146 12.87 3.40 -9.47
CA LEU A 146 12.95 3.96 -10.82
C LEU A 146 14.23 4.80 -11.01
N LYS A 147 14.62 5.59 -10.00
CA LYS A 147 15.88 6.33 -10.02
C LYS A 147 17.09 5.40 -9.99
N SER A 148 17.02 4.27 -9.27
CA SER A 148 18.08 3.25 -9.26
C SER A 148 18.25 2.62 -10.63
N VAL A 149 17.15 2.21 -11.27
CA VAL A 149 17.18 1.68 -12.64
C VAL A 149 17.80 2.70 -13.61
N LYS A 150 17.38 3.97 -13.52
CA LYS A 150 17.95 5.05 -14.36
C LYS A 150 19.45 5.24 -14.11
N ARG A 151 19.90 5.13 -12.85
CA ARG A 151 21.33 5.21 -12.50
C ARG A 151 22.10 4.06 -13.13
N GLU A 152 21.63 2.83 -13.00
CA GLU A 152 22.29 1.65 -13.57
C GLU A 152 22.37 1.74 -15.10
N LEU A 153 21.30 2.11 -15.78
CA LEU A 153 21.31 2.33 -17.23
C LEU A 153 22.34 3.39 -17.64
N ASN A 154 22.44 4.49 -16.88
CA ASN A 154 23.46 5.49 -17.13
C ASN A 154 24.89 5.00 -16.86
N ALA A 155 25.10 4.12 -15.87
CA ALA A 155 26.39 3.52 -15.60
C ALA A 155 26.86 2.61 -16.73
N TYR A 156 25.96 1.86 -17.38
CA TYR A 156 26.29 1.10 -18.61
C TYR A 156 26.72 2.02 -19.77
N LEU A 157 26.05 3.18 -19.95
CA LEU A 157 26.37 4.11 -21.01
C LEU A 157 27.65 4.94 -20.73
N HIS A 158 27.88 5.25 -19.45
CA HIS A 158 28.99 6.10 -19.00
C HIS A 158 29.69 5.49 -17.78
N PRO A 159 30.52 4.44 -17.92
CA PRO A 159 31.10 3.67 -16.81
C PRO A 159 31.94 4.49 -15.83
N LYS A 160 32.55 5.61 -16.32
CA LYS A 160 33.37 6.52 -15.49
C LYS A 160 32.57 7.56 -14.71
N SER A 161 31.23 7.64 -14.90
CA SER A 161 30.38 8.65 -14.26
C SER A 161 29.81 8.12 -12.96
N VAL A 162 30.23 8.67 -11.82
CA VAL A 162 29.65 8.38 -10.51
C VAL A 162 28.47 9.32 -10.27
N ARG A 163 27.25 8.81 -10.35
CA ARG A 163 26.03 9.59 -10.09
C ARG A 163 25.36 9.15 -8.78
N MET A 164 25.19 10.08 -7.86
CA MET A 164 24.41 9.84 -6.64
C MET A 164 22.91 9.98 -6.93
N ILE A 165 22.10 9.08 -6.36
CA ILE A 165 20.65 9.21 -6.38
C ILE A 165 20.28 10.29 -5.36
N LYS A 166 19.47 11.27 -5.80
CA LYS A 166 18.95 12.33 -4.93
C LYS A 166 17.45 12.15 -4.75
N MET A 167 16.95 12.40 -3.56
CA MET A 167 15.54 12.53 -3.24
C MET A 167 15.32 13.82 -2.44
N GLU A 168 14.36 14.62 -2.87
CA GLU A 168 14.10 15.95 -2.29
C GLU A 168 15.35 16.85 -2.20
N GLY A 169 16.21 16.78 -3.24
CA GLY A 169 17.46 17.54 -3.32
C GLY A 169 18.62 16.99 -2.48
N LYS A 170 18.40 15.99 -1.62
CA LYS A 170 19.44 15.35 -0.79
C LYS A 170 19.95 14.07 -1.43
N ALA A 171 21.27 13.87 -1.40
CA ALA A 171 21.87 12.61 -1.81
C ALA A 171 21.44 11.49 -0.85
N LEU A 172 20.95 10.37 -1.42
CA LEU A 172 20.63 9.20 -0.64
C LEU A 172 21.90 8.40 -0.33
N ASP A 173 21.96 7.89 0.90
CA ASP A 173 22.98 6.93 1.28
C ASP A 173 22.79 5.61 0.55
N GLN A 174 23.90 4.92 0.24
CA GLN A 174 23.89 3.62 -0.41
C GLN A 174 23.12 2.57 0.40
N GLY A 175 23.19 2.66 1.74
CA GLY A 175 22.45 1.80 2.65
C GLY A 175 20.94 1.93 2.47
N ALA A 176 20.41 3.14 2.31
CA ALA A 176 18.99 3.37 2.08
C ALA A 176 18.51 2.74 0.75
N ILE A 177 19.31 2.86 -0.32
CA ILE A 177 18.99 2.28 -1.62
C ILE A 177 18.98 0.75 -1.55
N SER A 178 20.00 0.17 -0.90
CA SER A 178 20.09 -1.28 -0.67
C SER A 178 18.90 -1.80 0.15
N SER A 179 18.50 -1.08 1.21
CA SER A 179 17.34 -1.44 2.03
C SER A 179 16.04 -1.50 1.23
N VAL A 180 15.84 -0.56 0.29
CA VAL A 180 14.68 -0.57 -0.61
C VAL A 180 14.72 -1.79 -1.54
N ALA A 181 15.88 -2.11 -2.12
CA ALA A 181 16.02 -3.29 -2.98
C ALA A 181 15.74 -4.59 -2.21
N VAL A 182 16.28 -4.74 -1.01
CA VAL A 182 16.03 -5.89 -0.13
C VAL A 182 14.55 -5.97 0.26
N TYR A 183 13.88 -4.83 0.50
CA TYR A 183 12.45 -4.79 0.76
C TYR A 183 11.64 -5.37 -0.41
N PHE A 184 11.94 -4.95 -1.65
CA PHE A 184 11.25 -5.48 -2.84
C PHE A 184 11.47 -6.97 -3.04
N ILE A 185 12.69 -7.46 -2.83
CA ILE A 185 13.00 -8.90 -2.92
C ILE A 185 12.18 -9.66 -1.87
N THR A 186 12.19 -9.19 -0.62
CA THR A 186 11.45 -9.84 0.48
C THR A 186 9.95 -9.81 0.23
N PHE A 187 9.41 -8.67 -0.24
CA PHE A 187 8.00 -8.54 -0.60
C PHE A 187 7.61 -9.55 -1.70
N THR A 188 8.41 -9.65 -2.76
CA THR A 188 8.16 -10.57 -3.86
C THR A 188 8.22 -12.02 -3.43
N LEU A 189 9.17 -12.38 -2.57
CA LEU A 189 9.28 -13.75 -2.03
C LEU A 189 8.06 -14.12 -1.17
N ILE A 190 7.65 -13.25 -0.24
CA ILE A 190 6.47 -13.49 0.58
C ILE A 190 5.23 -13.58 -0.30
N PHE A 191 5.06 -12.64 -1.23
CA PHE A 191 3.95 -12.66 -2.19
C PHE A 191 3.89 -13.99 -2.96
N ALA A 192 5.02 -14.45 -3.50
CA ALA A 192 5.07 -15.69 -4.27
C ALA A 192 4.73 -16.92 -3.41
N VAL A 193 5.22 -16.98 -2.18
CA VAL A 193 4.90 -18.08 -1.24
C VAL A 193 3.43 -18.06 -0.85
N SER A 194 2.90 -16.90 -0.45
CA SER A 194 1.48 -16.75 -0.09
C SER A 194 0.58 -17.08 -1.28
N PHE A 195 0.92 -16.61 -2.47
CA PHE A 195 0.18 -16.89 -3.69
C PHE A 195 0.16 -18.40 -4.01
N LEU A 196 1.30 -19.09 -3.89
CA LEU A 196 1.36 -20.53 -4.07
C LEU A 196 0.49 -21.27 -3.05
N LEU A 197 0.55 -20.89 -1.78
CA LEU A 197 -0.25 -21.52 -0.72
C LEU A 197 -1.77 -21.33 -0.93
N VAL A 198 -2.19 -20.11 -1.32
CA VAL A 198 -3.60 -19.82 -1.61
C VAL A 198 -4.05 -20.54 -2.89
N ALA A 199 -3.17 -20.70 -3.89
CA ALA A 199 -3.49 -21.41 -5.13
C ALA A 199 -3.76 -22.92 -4.94
N LEU A 200 -3.28 -23.53 -3.84
CA LEU A 200 -3.59 -24.93 -3.51
C LEU A 200 -5.09 -25.18 -3.30
N GLU A 201 -5.88 -24.14 -3.10
CA GLU A 201 -7.34 -24.24 -2.99
C GLU A 201 -8.05 -24.55 -4.33
N GLY A 202 -7.34 -24.37 -5.47
CA GLY A 202 -7.88 -24.66 -6.81
C GLY A 202 -8.89 -23.63 -7.33
N ARG A 203 -8.90 -22.40 -6.77
CA ARG A 203 -9.72 -21.31 -7.30
C ARG A 203 -9.07 -20.66 -8.52
N ASP A 204 -9.84 -19.77 -9.16
CA ASP A 204 -9.39 -18.98 -10.29
C ASP A 204 -8.09 -18.19 -9.95
N LEU A 205 -7.21 -18.11 -10.95
CA LEU A 205 -5.90 -17.44 -10.81
C LEU A 205 -6.04 -15.95 -10.39
N THR A 206 -7.04 -15.26 -10.97
CA THR A 206 -7.33 -13.86 -10.65
C THR A 206 -7.75 -13.70 -9.20
N THR A 207 -8.60 -14.57 -8.70
CA THR A 207 -9.02 -14.62 -7.30
C THR A 207 -7.83 -14.80 -6.37
N ASN A 208 -7.01 -15.83 -6.60
CA ASN A 208 -5.86 -16.15 -5.74
C ASN A 208 -4.83 -15.01 -5.75
N PHE A 209 -4.50 -14.50 -6.94
CA PHE A 209 -3.53 -13.40 -7.10
C PHE A 209 -4.00 -12.12 -6.40
N THR A 210 -5.24 -11.71 -6.65
CA THR A 210 -5.76 -10.47 -6.08
C THR A 210 -6.09 -10.60 -4.59
N ALA A 211 -6.42 -11.78 -4.09
CA ALA A 211 -6.57 -12.02 -2.66
C ALA A 211 -5.27 -11.75 -1.90
N VAL A 212 -4.15 -12.30 -2.37
CA VAL A 212 -2.83 -12.05 -1.77
C VAL A 212 -2.41 -10.59 -1.95
N LEU A 213 -2.61 -10.03 -3.15
CA LEU A 213 -2.26 -8.64 -3.44
C LEU A 213 -2.97 -7.66 -2.49
N THR A 214 -4.27 -7.82 -2.32
CA THR A 214 -5.07 -6.90 -1.49
C THR A 214 -4.79 -7.05 -0.01
N THR A 215 -4.51 -8.25 0.46
CA THR A 215 -4.17 -8.50 1.87
C THR A 215 -2.78 -7.99 2.22
N MET A 216 -1.76 -8.27 1.39
CA MET A 216 -0.41 -7.73 1.60
C MET A 216 -0.33 -6.20 1.54
N ASN A 217 -1.21 -5.56 0.76
CA ASN A 217 -1.27 -4.10 0.67
C ASN A 217 -2.39 -3.48 1.53
N ASN A 218 -3.12 -4.30 2.29
CA ASN A 218 -4.19 -3.88 3.21
C ASN A 218 -5.30 -3.06 2.55
N MET A 219 -5.76 -3.47 1.36
CA MET A 219 -6.78 -2.75 0.59
C MET A 219 -8.20 -3.27 0.81
N GLY A 220 -8.36 -4.56 1.02
CA GLY A 220 -9.64 -5.24 1.17
C GLY A 220 -10.18 -5.83 -0.14
N PRO A 221 -10.81 -5.06 -1.04
CA PRO A 221 -11.39 -5.65 -2.25
C PRO A 221 -10.34 -6.01 -3.30
N GLY A 222 -10.48 -7.21 -3.88
CA GLY A 222 -9.71 -7.69 -5.02
C GLY A 222 -10.56 -7.75 -6.30
N LEU A 223 -10.38 -8.80 -7.09
CA LEU A 223 -11.13 -9.12 -8.30
C LEU A 223 -11.70 -10.53 -8.21
N ALA A 224 -12.61 -10.85 -9.11
CA ALA A 224 -13.29 -12.15 -9.20
C ALA A 224 -13.99 -12.52 -7.86
N ASP A 225 -13.67 -13.63 -7.20
CA ASP A 225 -14.36 -14.08 -5.99
C ASP A 225 -14.08 -13.25 -4.73
N VAL A 226 -13.06 -12.39 -4.76
CA VAL A 226 -12.74 -11.43 -3.70
C VAL A 226 -12.97 -9.97 -4.14
N GLY A 227 -13.79 -9.79 -5.17
CA GLY A 227 -14.16 -8.47 -5.71
C GLY A 227 -14.97 -7.61 -4.73
N PRO A 228 -15.24 -6.35 -5.09
CA PRO A 228 -15.86 -5.36 -4.20
C PRO A 228 -17.30 -5.72 -3.79
N SER A 229 -17.99 -6.54 -4.56
CA SER A 229 -19.34 -7.05 -4.28
C SER A 229 -19.35 -8.44 -3.63
N LYS A 230 -18.18 -9.03 -3.36
CA LYS A 230 -18.00 -10.35 -2.79
C LYS A 230 -17.22 -10.30 -1.47
N ASN A 231 -16.84 -11.45 -0.91
CA ASN A 231 -16.14 -11.51 0.37
C ASN A 231 -15.23 -12.74 0.46
N PHE A 232 -14.30 -12.71 1.42
CA PHE A 232 -13.32 -13.77 1.69
C PHE A 232 -13.92 -14.98 2.44
N GLY A 233 -15.23 -14.99 2.74
CA GLY A 233 -15.87 -16.02 3.56
C GLY A 233 -15.78 -17.42 2.97
N GLY A 234 -15.83 -17.53 1.63
CA GLY A 234 -15.75 -18.80 0.90
C GLY A 234 -14.35 -19.41 0.78
N LEU A 235 -13.28 -18.75 1.24
CA LEU A 235 -11.93 -19.28 1.22
C LEU A 235 -11.72 -20.35 2.29
N SER A 236 -10.80 -21.29 2.04
CA SER A 236 -10.41 -22.33 2.99
C SER A 236 -9.78 -21.74 4.26
N ILE A 237 -9.76 -22.55 5.32
CA ILE A 237 -9.13 -22.15 6.59
C ILE A 237 -7.63 -21.86 6.39
N LEU A 238 -6.94 -22.67 5.59
CA LEU A 238 -5.53 -22.48 5.28
C LEU A 238 -5.29 -21.12 4.60
N SER A 239 -6.05 -20.84 3.53
CA SER A 239 -5.97 -19.57 2.80
C SER A 239 -6.24 -18.39 3.71
N LYS A 240 -7.22 -18.47 4.61
CA LYS A 240 -7.51 -17.41 5.59
C LYS A 240 -6.35 -17.14 6.53
N TYR A 241 -5.65 -18.17 7.05
CA TYR A 241 -4.47 -17.96 7.90
C TYR A 241 -3.31 -17.32 7.14
N VAL A 242 -3.06 -17.75 5.89
CA VAL A 242 -2.02 -17.13 5.03
C VAL A 242 -2.34 -15.65 4.80
N LEU A 243 -3.57 -15.34 4.40
CA LEU A 243 -4.00 -13.95 4.15
C LEU A 243 -3.99 -13.09 5.42
N MET A 244 -4.30 -13.64 6.59
CA MET A 244 -4.16 -12.95 7.89
C MET A 244 -2.70 -12.61 8.19
N PHE A 245 -1.76 -13.52 7.90
CA PHE A 245 -0.33 -13.25 8.00
C PHE A 245 0.07 -12.11 7.05
N ASP A 246 -0.39 -12.15 5.80
CA ASP A 246 -0.12 -11.13 4.79
C ASP A 246 -0.63 -9.74 5.23
N MET A 247 -1.84 -9.68 5.81
CA MET A 247 -2.40 -8.43 6.35
C MET A 247 -1.53 -7.84 7.47
N LEU A 248 -1.03 -8.69 8.39
CA LEU A 248 -0.15 -8.25 9.46
C LEU A 248 1.21 -7.79 8.92
N ALA A 249 1.80 -8.55 8.00
CA ALA A 249 3.07 -8.22 7.37
C ALA A 249 3.00 -6.90 6.58
N GLY A 250 1.91 -6.69 5.85
CA GLY A 250 1.68 -5.45 5.09
C GLY A 250 1.43 -4.23 5.97
N ARG A 251 0.78 -4.39 7.14
CA ARG A 251 0.45 -3.26 8.02
C ARG A 251 1.58 -2.85 8.95
N LEU A 252 2.27 -3.82 9.55
CA LEU A 252 3.35 -3.59 10.51
C LEU A 252 4.69 -3.32 9.84
N GLU A 253 4.74 -3.26 8.53
CA GLU A 253 5.91 -3.35 7.65
C GLU A 253 6.63 -4.71 7.74
N LEU A 254 7.18 -5.16 6.61
CA LEU A 254 7.72 -6.52 6.48
C LEU A 254 8.83 -6.84 7.48
N PHE A 255 9.82 -5.94 7.63
CA PHE A 255 10.98 -6.23 8.47
C PHE A 255 10.67 -6.29 9.96
N PRO A 256 9.93 -5.34 10.57
CA PRO A 256 9.50 -5.46 11.96
C PRO A 256 8.71 -6.75 12.23
N MET A 257 7.87 -7.17 11.29
CA MET A 257 7.11 -8.43 11.42
C MET A 257 8.05 -9.64 11.36
N LEU A 258 8.98 -9.70 10.41
CA LEU A 258 9.92 -10.82 10.27
C LEU A 258 10.87 -10.93 11.45
N VAL A 259 11.29 -9.82 12.07
CA VAL A 259 12.14 -9.81 13.26
C VAL A 259 11.47 -10.53 14.43
N LEU A 260 10.13 -10.51 14.55
CA LEU A 260 9.42 -11.26 15.59
C LEU A 260 9.66 -12.78 15.51
N PHE A 261 9.94 -13.31 14.33
CA PHE A 261 10.24 -14.73 14.13
C PHE A 261 11.75 -15.06 14.26
N HIS A 262 12.61 -14.04 14.46
CA HIS A 262 14.04 -14.25 14.56
C HIS A 262 14.44 -14.82 15.93
N PRO A 263 15.11 -15.99 16.00
CA PRO A 263 15.42 -16.67 17.27
C PRO A 263 16.24 -15.83 18.25
N VAL A 264 17.11 -14.96 17.74
CA VAL A 264 17.98 -14.10 18.56
C VAL A 264 17.17 -13.12 19.41
N LEU A 265 16.09 -12.55 18.88
CA LEU A 265 15.21 -11.64 19.62
C LEU A 265 14.68 -12.31 20.91
N TRP A 266 14.20 -13.53 20.78
CA TRP A 266 13.64 -14.29 21.91
C TRP A 266 14.72 -14.72 22.91
N LYS A 267 15.92 -15.03 22.42
CA LYS A 267 17.05 -15.40 23.26
C LYS A 267 17.54 -14.22 24.10
N GLU A 268 17.72 -13.05 23.49
CA GLU A 268 18.15 -11.82 24.18
C GLU A 268 17.11 -11.31 25.18
N THR A 269 15.82 -11.35 24.84
CA THR A 269 14.74 -10.97 25.77
C THR A 269 14.68 -11.91 26.98
N TRP A 270 14.89 -13.21 26.79
CA TRP A 270 14.94 -14.20 27.87
C TRP A 270 16.14 -13.97 28.80
N GLU A 271 17.33 -13.78 28.24
CA GLU A 271 18.56 -13.53 29.01
C GLU A 271 18.48 -12.19 29.75
N GLY A 272 18.00 -11.15 29.14
CA GLY A 272 17.72 -9.84 29.75
C GLY A 272 16.73 -9.97 30.93
N GLY A 273 15.68 -10.76 30.77
CA GLY A 273 14.70 -11.07 31.81
C GLY A 273 15.34 -11.81 33.00
N LYS A 274 16.21 -12.81 32.75
CA LYS A 274 16.95 -13.51 33.78
C LYS A 274 17.92 -12.59 34.54
N ARG A 275 18.62 -11.70 33.82
CA ARG A 275 19.54 -10.72 34.42
C ARG A 275 18.82 -9.73 35.33
N ARG A 276 17.66 -9.20 34.87
CA ARG A 276 16.81 -8.30 35.69
C ARG A 276 16.27 -8.99 36.94
N ARG A 277 15.85 -10.26 36.86
CA ARG A 277 15.38 -11.04 38.02
C ARG A 277 16.50 -11.28 39.00
N ARG A 278 17.73 -11.61 38.57
CA ARG A 278 18.91 -11.77 39.42
C ARG A 278 19.26 -10.47 40.14
N LEU A 279 19.23 -9.33 39.46
CA LEU A 279 19.51 -8.02 40.07
C LEU A 279 18.45 -7.61 41.12
N LYS A 280 17.16 -7.88 40.84
CA LYS A 280 16.09 -7.64 41.83
C LYS A 280 16.26 -8.52 43.08
N ARG A 281 16.61 -9.80 42.90
CA ARG A 281 16.82 -10.74 44.02
C ARG A 281 18.04 -10.36 44.89
N LYS A 282 19.11 -9.83 44.25
CA LYS A 282 20.27 -9.33 44.98
C LYS A 282 19.93 -8.10 45.82
N LYS A 283 19.18 -7.13 45.27
CA LYS A 283 18.73 -5.97 46.05
C LYS A 283 17.75 -6.28 47.18
N SER A 284 16.96 -7.36 47.06
CA SER A 284 16.05 -7.77 48.16
C SER A 284 16.77 -8.58 49.27
N LEU A 285 18.03 -8.97 49.09
CA LEU A 285 18.86 -9.64 50.11
C LEU A 285 19.82 -8.67 50.80
N GLU A 286 19.97 -7.45 50.24
CA GLU A 286 20.82 -6.39 50.82
C GLU A 286 20.00 -5.38 51.65
N ASN A 287 18.66 -5.48 51.64
CA ASN A 287 17.72 -4.78 52.53
C ASN A 287 17.14 -5.74 53.57
#